data_72bbb5e2064f19bf41258b8d7f25a7b2
#
_entry.id   72bbb5e2064f19bf41258b8d7f25a7b2
#
_cell.length_a   1.000
_cell.length_b   1.000
_cell.length_c   1.000
_cell.angle_alpha   90.00
_cell.angle_beta   90.00
_cell.angle_gamma   90.00
#
_symmetry.space_group_name_H-M   'P 1'
#
loop_
_entity.id
_entity.type
_entity.pdbx_description
1 polymer ?
#
loop_
_entity_poly.entity_id
_entity_poly.type
_entity_poly.pdbx_seq_one_letter_code
_entity_poly.pdbx_strand_id
1 'polypeptide(L)'
;MSTEYEYIIVGSGAGGGTLAARLAEQGRRVLVLEAGGDPMQTQGGDALYPATNRLPEDYEIPVLHPFSVENEGMNWDYWVRHYGSDALQRRDLKYREEWNGKRVDGVLYPRAGCLGGCTAHNAMITVYPHNEDWDALARLIGDSSWSAENMRTYFEKMENCRHRLFPYRWLAKLGINPTRHGWNGWLQTEKAIPESALGDETLVKILKKSFLAAFKDVGEPLSRIEWFLQGQGDPNDWRLVRKNAFGIRYAPLHTCNHSRLGTRERLLDVQKKYPHKLAIELNALATRVLVDTHQRAIGVEYLKGERLYQAHRNPNQGAGEKREARASREVILSGGAFNTPQLLMLSGIGPSAELGRHGIPVRVDLPGVGTNLQDRYEVGVVNRMNFDHWEVLAGAKYAKGDPQFQEWESRRKGVYTSNGAVLAAIKRSLPERPLPDLFCFALLARFPGYFPTYSADIAKLNYLTWCILKAHTNNT
;
A
#
# COMPACT_ATOMS: atom_id res chain seq x y z
N MET A 1 -31.14 5.05 22.34
CA MET A 1 -31.25 5.92 21.15
C MET A 1 -30.15 5.50 20.18
N SER A 2 -30.49 5.01 18.98
CA SER A 2 -29.47 4.67 18.00
C SER A 2 -28.75 5.95 17.60
N THR A 3 -27.43 5.98 17.77
CA THR A 3 -26.61 7.13 17.35
C THR A 3 -26.66 7.17 15.81
N GLU A 4 -27.36 8.16 15.26
CA GLU A 4 -27.46 8.32 13.82
C GLU A 4 -26.21 9.03 13.29
N TYR A 5 -25.49 8.40 12.39
CA TYR A 5 -24.35 8.97 11.70
C TYR A 5 -24.78 9.65 10.39
N GLU A 6 -24.07 10.69 9.97
CA GLU A 6 -24.29 11.26 8.63
C GLU A 6 -23.70 10.34 7.56
N TYR A 7 -22.50 9.78 7.84
CA TYR A 7 -21.77 8.90 6.93
C TYR A 7 -21.33 7.62 7.65
N ILE A 8 -21.48 6.50 6.96
CA ILE A 8 -20.86 5.23 7.37
C ILE A 8 -19.85 4.85 6.30
N ILE A 9 -18.60 4.58 6.72
CA ILE A 9 -17.51 4.20 5.83
C ILE A 9 -17.08 2.78 6.20
N VAL A 10 -17.18 1.86 5.25
CA VAL A 10 -16.75 0.47 5.41
C VAL A 10 -15.33 0.33 4.91
N GLY A 11 -14.40 0.05 5.83
CA GLY A 11 -12.96 -0.06 5.59
C GLY A 11 -12.19 1.21 5.95
N SER A 12 -11.15 1.05 6.74
CA SER A 12 -10.27 2.11 7.26
C SER A 12 -9.01 2.36 6.42
N GLY A 13 -8.91 1.70 5.26
CA GLY A 13 -7.74 1.76 4.39
C GLY A 13 -7.48 3.13 3.77
N ALA A 14 -6.59 3.19 2.77
CA ALA A 14 -6.12 4.44 2.15
C ALA A 14 -7.25 5.38 1.70
N GLY A 15 -8.30 4.85 1.07
CA GLY A 15 -9.46 5.63 0.65
C GLY A 15 -10.37 6.00 1.82
N GLY A 16 -10.91 4.99 2.52
CA GLY A 16 -11.91 5.18 3.57
C GLY A 16 -11.37 5.96 4.76
N GLY A 17 -10.17 5.64 5.24
CA GLY A 17 -9.54 6.34 6.37
C GLY A 17 -9.28 7.82 6.07
N THR A 18 -8.77 8.12 4.88
CA THR A 18 -8.52 9.51 4.45
C THR A 18 -9.83 10.31 4.35
N LEU A 19 -10.87 9.72 3.75
CA LEU A 19 -12.17 10.36 3.59
C LEU A 19 -12.88 10.57 4.93
N ALA A 20 -12.88 9.53 5.80
CA ALA A 20 -13.47 9.60 7.14
C ALA A 20 -12.89 10.74 7.97
N ALA A 21 -11.56 10.82 8.00
CA ALA A 21 -10.84 11.88 8.69
C ALA A 21 -11.24 13.26 8.15
N ARG A 22 -11.30 13.40 6.82
CA ARG A 22 -11.65 14.68 6.18
C ARG A 22 -13.08 15.12 6.46
N LEU A 23 -14.03 14.21 6.39
CA LEU A 23 -15.44 14.50 6.71
C LEU A 23 -15.60 14.90 8.20
N ALA A 24 -14.92 14.22 9.11
CA ALA A 24 -14.96 14.55 10.53
C ALA A 24 -14.37 15.94 10.83
N GLU A 25 -13.25 16.30 10.18
CA GLU A 25 -12.67 17.66 10.26
C GLU A 25 -13.64 18.75 9.75
N GLN A 26 -14.53 18.40 8.81
CA GLN A 26 -15.59 19.29 8.32
C GLN A 26 -16.84 19.28 9.21
N GLY A 27 -16.76 18.67 10.39
CA GLY A 27 -17.83 18.66 11.38
C GLY A 27 -18.91 17.60 11.15
N ARG A 28 -18.73 16.67 10.19
CA ARG A 28 -19.67 15.57 9.92
C ARG A 28 -19.53 14.48 10.96
N ARG A 29 -20.65 13.82 11.30
CA ARG A 29 -20.66 12.63 12.15
C ARG A 29 -20.42 11.39 11.31
N VAL A 30 -19.28 10.75 11.50
CA VAL A 30 -18.78 9.63 10.69
C VAL A 30 -18.57 8.41 11.56
N LEU A 31 -19.03 7.24 11.11
CA LEU A 31 -18.67 5.93 11.64
C LEU A 31 -17.77 5.21 10.61
N VAL A 32 -16.63 4.73 11.07
CA VAL A 32 -15.79 3.79 10.30
C VAL A 32 -16.02 2.39 10.85
N LEU A 33 -16.37 1.44 9.99
CA LEU A 33 -16.44 0.01 10.28
C LEU A 33 -15.19 -0.67 9.72
N GLU A 34 -14.34 -1.21 10.60
CA GLU A 34 -13.14 -1.94 10.23
C GLU A 34 -13.25 -3.40 10.70
N ALA A 35 -13.08 -4.34 9.76
CA ALA A 35 -13.22 -5.76 10.07
C ALA A 35 -12.11 -6.33 10.95
N GLY A 36 -10.92 -5.71 10.92
CA GLY A 36 -9.78 -6.09 11.75
C GLY A 36 -9.64 -5.30 13.04
N GLY A 37 -8.62 -5.65 13.81
CA GLY A 37 -8.20 -4.96 15.05
C GLY A 37 -7.19 -3.83 14.79
N ASP A 38 -6.70 -3.22 15.86
CA ASP A 38 -5.60 -2.25 15.81
C ASP A 38 -4.26 -2.98 15.93
N PRO A 39 -3.36 -2.90 14.93
CA PRO A 39 -2.08 -3.62 14.94
C PRO A 39 -1.15 -3.22 16.08
N MET A 40 -1.32 -2.02 16.66
CA MET A 40 -0.55 -1.59 17.83
C MET A 40 -1.07 -2.12 19.17
N GLN A 41 -2.29 -2.66 19.18
CA GLN A 41 -2.96 -3.20 20.38
C GLN A 41 -3.20 -4.71 20.25
N THR A 42 -3.33 -5.21 19.03
CA THR A 42 -3.52 -6.64 18.76
C THR A 42 -2.21 -7.37 19.01
N GLN A 43 -2.26 -8.41 19.83
CA GLN A 43 -1.15 -9.34 19.90
C GLN A 43 -1.17 -10.22 18.65
N GLY A 44 -0.30 -9.92 17.72
CA GLY A 44 -0.10 -10.72 16.53
C GLY A 44 0.78 -11.92 16.84
N GLY A 45 0.88 -12.78 15.91
CA GLY A 45 1.79 -13.90 15.90
C GLY A 45 1.60 -14.64 14.58
N ASP A 46 2.63 -15.28 14.09
CA ASP A 46 2.47 -16.22 13.00
C ASP A 46 2.01 -17.55 13.60
N ALA A 47 0.89 -18.11 13.11
CA ALA A 47 0.45 -19.43 13.51
C ALA A 47 1.48 -20.52 13.20
N LEU A 48 2.32 -20.31 12.17
CA LEU A 48 3.45 -21.18 11.82
C LEU A 48 4.68 -20.93 12.70
N TYR A 49 4.75 -19.75 13.34
CA TYR A 49 5.88 -19.32 14.18
C TYR A 49 5.36 -18.62 15.45
N PRO A 50 4.65 -19.35 16.35
CA PRO A 50 3.97 -18.74 17.51
C PRO A 50 4.92 -18.04 18.50
N ALA A 51 6.22 -18.30 18.42
CA ALA A 51 7.23 -17.60 19.24
C ALA A 51 7.56 -16.19 18.73
N THR A 52 7.07 -15.79 17.58
CA THR A 52 7.40 -14.51 16.94
C THR A 52 6.22 -13.56 16.89
N ASN A 53 5.59 -13.27 18.03
CA ASN A 53 4.75 -12.09 18.11
C ASN A 53 5.64 -10.86 17.98
N ARG A 54 5.62 -10.24 16.81
CA ARG A 54 6.49 -9.12 16.43
C ARG A 54 5.73 -7.79 16.29
N LEU A 55 4.50 -7.73 16.78
CA LEU A 55 3.80 -6.46 16.92
C LEU A 55 4.19 -5.81 18.27
N PRO A 56 4.38 -4.49 18.32
CA PRO A 56 4.13 -3.52 17.23
C PRO A 56 5.28 -3.34 16.22
N GLU A 57 6.45 -3.96 16.42
CA GLU A 57 7.66 -3.69 15.64
C GLU A 57 7.47 -3.93 14.14
N ASP A 58 6.80 -5.03 13.73
CA ASP A 58 6.53 -5.34 12.33
C ASP A 58 5.67 -4.26 11.66
N TYR A 59 4.76 -3.62 12.41
CA TYR A 59 3.98 -2.50 11.91
C TYR A 59 4.82 -1.23 11.78
N GLU A 60 5.57 -0.89 12.84
CA GLU A 60 6.15 0.44 13.02
C GLU A 60 7.44 0.64 12.21
N ILE A 61 8.31 -0.37 12.17
CA ILE A 61 9.67 -0.23 11.64
C ILE A 61 9.68 -0.46 10.12
N PRO A 62 10.14 0.53 9.32
CA PRO A 62 10.04 0.44 7.87
C PRO A 62 10.64 -0.80 7.24
N VAL A 63 11.82 -1.24 7.68
CA VAL A 63 12.49 -2.42 7.12
C VAL A 63 11.74 -3.72 7.42
N LEU A 64 10.87 -3.74 8.43
CA LEU A 64 10.12 -4.93 8.83
C LEU A 64 8.79 -5.10 8.06
N HIS A 65 8.49 -4.24 7.07
CA HIS A 65 7.27 -4.36 6.27
C HIS A 65 7.05 -5.76 5.63
N PRO A 66 8.07 -6.55 5.24
CA PRO A 66 7.82 -7.90 4.72
C PRO A 66 7.23 -8.83 5.78
N PHE A 67 7.62 -8.64 7.05
CA PHE A 67 7.07 -9.40 8.17
C PHE A 67 5.65 -8.94 8.52
N SER A 68 5.36 -7.64 8.42
CA SER A 68 3.98 -7.16 8.62
C SER A 68 2.99 -7.75 7.60
N VAL A 69 3.45 -8.00 6.36
CA VAL A 69 2.64 -8.64 5.31
C VAL A 69 2.29 -10.10 5.66
N GLU A 70 3.11 -10.79 6.44
CA GLU A 70 2.87 -12.16 6.87
C GLU A 70 2.37 -12.27 8.32
N ASN A 71 2.27 -11.16 9.04
CA ASN A 71 1.81 -11.15 10.43
C ASN A 71 0.32 -11.44 10.51
N GLU A 72 -0.05 -12.51 11.22
CA GLU A 72 -1.44 -12.97 11.35
C GLU A 72 -2.38 -11.92 11.93
N GLY A 73 -1.90 -11.07 12.83
CA GLY A 73 -2.68 -9.98 13.43
C GLY A 73 -2.97 -8.83 12.47
N MET A 74 -2.43 -8.85 11.25
CA MET A 74 -2.49 -7.73 10.33
C MET A 74 -3.04 -8.09 8.96
N ASN A 75 -3.06 -9.35 8.53
CA ASN A 75 -3.34 -9.70 7.14
C ASN A 75 -4.48 -10.68 6.93
N TRP A 76 -4.97 -10.69 5.70
CA TRP A 76 -5.81 -11.71 5.11
C TRP A 76 -5.07 -12.40 3.98
N ASP A 77 -5.15 -13.73 3.94
CA ASP A 77 -4.52 -14.57 2.93
C ASP A 77 -5.50 -14.80 1.78
N TYR A 78 -5.39 -13.98 0.72
CA TYR A 78 -6.07 -14.26 -0.54
C TYR A 78 -5.18 -15.15 -1.41
N TRP A 79 -5.83 -15.98 -2.20
CA TRP A 79 -5.16 -16.82 -3.18
C TRP A 79 -5.75 -16.54 -4.55
N VAL A 80 -4.91 -16.10 -5.47
CA VAL A 80 -5.34 -15.56 -6.76
C VAL A 80 -4.74 -16.38 -7.88
N ARG A 81 -5.56 -16.79 -8.83
CA ARG A 81 -5.09 -17.41 -10.07
C ARG A 81 -4.59 -16.32 -11.00
N HIS A 82 -3.35 -16.44 -11.46
CA HIS A 82 -2.72 -15.47 -12.35
C HIS A 82 -2.98 -15.78 -13.83
N TYR A 83 -3.32 -17.03 -14.17
CA TYR A 83 -3.44 -17.49 -15.55
C TYR A 83 -4.79 -18.14 -15.77
N GLY A 84 -5.39 -17.91 -16.96
CA GLY A 84 -6.63 -18.58 -17.36
C GLY A 84 -6.47 -20.09 -17.66
N SER A 85 -5.22 -20.54 -17.89
CA SER A 85 -4.90 -21.95 -18.16
C SER A 85 -4.32 -22.62 -16.91
N ASP A 86 -4.89 -23.77 -16.51
CA ASP A 86 -4.37 -24.59 -15.40
C ASP A 86 -2.93 -25.03 -15.63
N ALA A 87 -2.55 -25.33 -16.88
CA ALA A 87 -1.19 -25.72 -17.23
C ALA A 87 -0.19 -24.61 -16.98
N LEU A 88 -0.54 -23.37 -17.31
CA LEU A 88 0.29 -22.18 -17.03
C LEU A 88 0.31 -21.87 -15.54
N GLN A 89 -0.85 -21.99 -14.88
CA GLN A 89 -0.96 -21.76 -13.44
C GLN A 89 -0.02 -22.67 -12.64
N ARG A 90 0.02 -23.97 -12.96
CA ARG A 90 0.89 -24.95 -12.30
C ARG A 90 2.39 -24.76 -12.58
N ARG A 91 2.75 -24.01 -13.62
CA ARG A 91 4.16 -23.65 -13.91
C ARG A 91 4.68 -22.49 -13.08
N ASP A 92 3.80 -21.71 -12.45
CA ASP A 92 4.22 -20.66 -11.53
C ASP A 92 4.75 -21.28 -10.23
N LEU A 93 6.02 -21.06 -9.92
CA LEU A 93 6.68 -21.61 -8.74
C LEU A 93 6.05 -21.18 -7.41
N LYS A 94 5.29 -20.08 -7.43
CA LYS A 94 4.56 -19.54 -6.27
C LYS A 94 3.18 -20.16 -6.11
N TYR A 95 2.68 -20.85 -7.13
CA TYR A 95 1.37 -21.51 -7.09
C TYR A 95 1.29 -22.61 -6.03
N ARG A 96 0.16 -22.67 -5.35
CA ARG A 96 -0.17 -23.73 -4.40
C ARG A 96 -1.58 -24.23 -4.67
N GLU A 97 -1.76 -25.54 -4.73
CA GLU A 97 -3.08 -26.19 -4.74
C GLU A 97 -3.65 -26.27 -3.32
N GLU A 98 -2.75 -26.44 -2.35
CA GLU A 98 -3.08 -26.55 -0.93
C GLU A 98 -2.09 -25.76 -0.08
N TRP A 99 -2.57 -25.19 1.02
CA TRP A 99 -1.77 -24.55 2.05
C TRP A 99 -2.39 -24.76 3.43
N ASN A 100 -1.60 -25.27 4.38
CA ASN A 100 -2.03 -25.57 5.76
C ASN A 100 -3.33 -26.43 5.81
N GLY A 101 -3.42 -27.46 4.98
CA GLY A 101 -4.56 -28.36 4.93
C GLY A 101 -5.83 -27.77 4.30
N LYS A 102 -5.75 -26.58 3.70
CA LYS A 102 -6.85 -25.95 2.98
C LYS A 102 -6.55 -25.90 1.49
N ARG A 103 -7.54 -26.23 0.66
CA ARG A 103 -7.44 -26.00 -0.79
C ARG A 103 -7.46 -24.51 -1.07
N VAL A 104 -6.44 -24.02 -1.79
CA VAL A 104 -6.25 -22.59 -2.07
C VAL A 104 -6.26 -22.25 -3.56
N ASP A 105 -5.73 -23.11 -4.42
CA ASP A 105 -5.74 -23.00 -5.88
C ASP A 105 -5.30 -21.64 -6.41
N GLY A 106 -4.12 -21.18 -6.00
CA GLY A 106 -3.65 -19.84 -6.40
C GLY A 106 -2.24 -19.50 -5.94
N VAL A 107 -1.87 -18.26 -6.14
CA VAL A 107 -0.67 -17.62 -5.59
C VAL A 107 -1.11 -16.73 -4.42
N LEU A 108 -0.33 -16.72 -3.33
CA LEU A 108 -0.61 -15.89 -2.16
C LEU A 108 -0.64 -14.41 -2.55
N TYR A 109 -1.75 -13.75 -2.24
CA TYR A 109 -1.98 -12.32 -2.50
C TYR A 109 -2.43 -11.63 -1.20
N PRO A 110 -1.50 -11.29 -0.31
CA PRO A 110 -1.84 -10.79 1.02
C PRO A 110 -2.47 -9.41 0.96
N ARG A 111 -3.50 -9.19 1.80
CA ARG A 111 -4.14 -7.88 2.01
C ARG A 111 -4.26 -7.60 3.50
N ALA A 112 -4.17 -6.34 3.90
CA ALA A 112 -4.31 -6.02 5.31
C ALA A 112 -5.74 -6.17 5.80
N GLY A 113 -5.88 -6.82 6.96
CA GLY A 113 -7.12 -6.99 7.71
C GLY A 113 -7.03 -6.32 9.09
N CYS A 114 -6.66 -5.03 9.12
CA CYS A 114 -6.48 -4.27 10.35
C CYS A 114 -6.74 -2.78 10.14
N LEU A 115 -6.84 -2.01 11.22
CA LEU A 115 -6.96 -0.54 11.18
C LEU A 115 -5.83 0.08 10.36
N GLY A 116 -6.22 0.85 9.35
CA GLY A 116 -5.32 1.42 8.35
C GLY A 116 -5.31 0.68 7.01
N GLY A 117 -5.92 -0.50 6.92
CA GLY A 117 -5.93 -1.31 5.71
C GLY A 117 -4.51 -1.51 5.16
N CYS A 118 -4.34 -1.60 3.85
CA CYS A 118 -3.02 -1.83 3.25
C CYS A 118 -1.98 -0.73 3.49
N THR A 119 -2.34 0.44 4.03
CA THR A 119 -1.34 1.42 4.51
C THR A 119 -0.59 0.92 5.75
N ALA A 120 -1.14 -0.08 6.46
CA ALA A 120 -0.54 -0.70 7.64
C ALA A 120 0.57 -1.72 7.32
N HIS A 121 0.58 -2.30 6.11
CA HIS A 121 1.56 -3.33 5.74
C HIS A 121 2.30 -3.12 4.40
N ASN A 122 1.99 -2.07 3.65
CA ASN A 122 2.69 -1.77 2.41
C ASN A 122 4.16 -1.39 2.65
N ALA A 123 4.96 -1.35 1.57
CA ALA A 123 6.36 -0.94 1.61
C ALA A 123 6.55 0.58 1.73
N MET A 124 5.50 1.36 2.03
CA MET A 124 5.48 2.81 2.27
C MET A 124 5.95 3.69 1.10
N ILE A 125 6.32 3.12 -0.03
CA ILE A 125 6.76 3.89 -1.21
C ILE A 125 5.63 4.82 -1.66
N THR A 126 5.95 6.12 -1.74
CA THR A 126 5.00 7.17 -2.09
C THR A 126 5.43 7.84 -3.39
N VAL A 127 4.96 7.33 -4.50
CA VAL A 127 5.18 7.90 -5.83
C VAL A 127 3.85 8.37 -6.39
N TYR A 128 3.80 9.65 -6.78
CA TYR A 128 2.63 10.24 -7.43
C TYR A 128 2.39 9.56 -8.78
N PRO A 129 1.15 9.16 -9.10
CA PRO A 129 0.82 8.57 -10.39
C PRO A 129 1.19 9.50 -11.54
N HIS A 130 1.55 8.93 -12.68
CA HIS A 130 1.87 9.72 -13.87
C HIS A 130 0.64 10.52 -14.33
N ASN A 131 0.86 11.71 -14.91
CA ASN A 131 -0.23 12.58 -15.33
C ASN A 131 -1.22 11.88 -16.27
N GLU A 132 -0.72 11.05 -17.18
CA GLU A 132 -1.58 10.31 -18.12
C GLU A 132 -2.49 9.29 -17.41
N ASP A 133 -2.10 8.74 -16.22
CA ASP A 133 -2.99 7.87 -15.45
C ASP A 133 -4.28 8.60 -15.04
N TRP A 134 -4.14 9.88 -14.65
CA TRP A 134 -5.27 10.72 -14.27
C TRP A 134 -6.06 11.23 -15.47
N ASP A 135 -5.35 11.73 -16.49
CA ASP A 135 -5.99 12.30 -17.67
C ASP A 135 -6.73 11.23 -18.49
N ALA A 136 -6.20 10.00 -18.55
CA ALA A 136 -6.89 8.87 -19.16
C ALA A 136 -8.18 8.50 -18.41
N LEU A 137 -8.14 8.52 -17.05
CA LEU A 137 -9.31 8.29 -16.24
C LEU A 137 -10.36 9.40 -16.46
N ALA A 138 -9.95 10.68 -16.45
CA ALA A 138 -10.83 11.80 -16.69
C ALA A 138 -11.54 11.70 -18.06
N ARG A 139 -10.82 11.29 -19.11
CA ARG A 139 -11.40 11.04 -20.44
C ARG A 139 -12.37 9.86 -20.43
N LEU A 140 -12.00 8.76 -19.79
CA LEU A 140 -12.81 7.54 -19.72
C LEU A 140 -14.18 7.78 -19.09
N ILE A 141 -14.23 8.56 -18.00
CA ILE A 141 -15.47 8.82 -17.25
C ILE A 141 -16.15 10.13 -17.67
N GLY A 142 -15.53 10.94 -18.54
CA GLY A 142 -16.08 12.23 -18.98
C GLY A 142 -16.08 13.32 -17.89
N ASP A 143 -15.23 13.20 -16.87
CA ASP A 143 -15.18 14.13 -15.73
C ASP A 143 -13.78 14.75 -15.58
N SER A 144 -13.63 16.02 -15.97
CA SER A 144 -12.38 16.77 -15.90
C SER A 144 -11.90 17.05 -14.48
N SER A 145 -12.72 16.86 -13.44
CA SER A 145 -12.27 16.99 -12.05
C SER A 145 -11.19 15.98 -11.69
N TRP A 146 -11.09 14.87 -12.44
CA TRP A 146 -10.05 13.85 -12.34
C TRP A 146 -8.79 14.14 -13.16
N SER A 147 -8.71 15.29 -13.83
CA SER A 147 -7.48 15.65 -14.57
C SER A 147 -6.25 15.69 -13.67
N ALA A 148 -5.08 15.42 -14.25
CA ALA A 148 -3.80 15.43 -13.52
C ALA A 148 -3.55 16.75 -12.78
N GLU A 149 -3.93 17.88 -13.36
CA GLU A 149 -3.79 19.21 -12.77
C GLU A 149 -4.62 19.34 -11.48
N ASN A 150 -5.89 18.89 -11.50
CA ASN A 150 -6.76 18.89 -10.34
C ASN A 150 -6.31 17.89 -9.28
N MET A 151 -5.96 16.66 -9.68
CA MET A 151 -5.49 15.63 -8.76
C MET A 151 -4.19 16.03 -8.05
N ARG A 152 -3.32 16.78 -8.74
CA ARG A 152 -2.11 17.33 -8.11
C ARG A 152 -2.44 18.27 -6.95
N THR A 153 -3.50 19.03 -7.01
CA THR A 153 -3.92 19.91 -5.89
C THR A 153 -4.30 19.12 -4.64
N TYR A 154 -4.88 17.93 -4.81
CA TYR A 154 -5.18 17.03 -3.68
C TYR A 154 -3.92 16.40 -3.11
N PHE A 155 -2.96 16.02 -3.96
CA PHE A 155 -1.65 15.56 -3.50
C PHE A 155 -0.93 16.63 -2.66
N GLU A 156 -0.91 17.89 -3.12
CA GLU A 156 -0.35 19.02 -2.36
C GLU A 156 -1.03 19.22 -1.00
N LYS A 157 -2.37 19.02 -0.92
CA LYS A 157 -3.12 19.12 0.35
C LYS A 157 -2.81 17.96 1.30
N MET A 158 -2.53 16.77 0.75
CA MET A 158 -2.29 15.56 1.53
C MET A 158 -0.86 15.48 2.06
N GLU A 159 0.13 15.87 1.25
CA GLU A 159 1.55 15.68 1.52
C GLU A 159 2.09 16.70 2.54
N ASN A 160 3.04 16.23 3.37
CA ASN A 160 3.95 17.04 4.16
C ASN A 160 5.39 16.63 3.83
N CYS A 161 5.93 17.17 2.74
CA CYS A 161 7.24 16.81 2.23
C CYS A 161 8.36 17.19 3.19
N ARG A 162 9.15 16.21 3.64
CA ARG A 162 10.31 16.37 4.51
C ARG A 162 11.64 16.06 3.83
N HIS A 163 11.61 15.47 2.65
CA HIS A 163 12.81 15.05 1.93
C HIS A 163 13.41 16.12 0.98
N ARG A 164 12.74 17.24 0.80
CA ARG A 164 13.27 18.38 0.03
C ARG A 164 13.93 19.41 0.93
N LEU A 165 14.92 20.15 0.37
CA LEU A 165 15.67 21.15 1.09
C LEU A 165 14.77 22.29 1.62
N PHE A 166 15.13 22.83 2.76
CA PHE A 166 14.41 23.89 3.46
C PHE A 166 13.97 25.09 2.57
N PRO A 167 14.78 25.60 1.61
CA PRO A 167 14.39 26.74 0.79
C PRO A 167 13.09 26.52 -0.01
N TYR A 168 12.81 25.29 -0.47
CA TYR A 168 11.56 25.00 -1.20
C TYR A 168 10.32 25.18 -0.33
N ARG A 169 10.37 24.78 0.92
CA ARG A 169 9.27 24.97 1.89
C ARG A 169 9.05 26.46 2.18
N TRP A 170 10.13 27.24 2.29
CA TRP A 170 10.05 28.66 2.53
C TRP A 170 9.49 29.42 1.31
N LEU A 171 9.97 29.11 0.10
CA LEU A 171 9.45 29.66 -1.14
C LEU A 171 7.96 29.35 -1.34
N ALA A 172 7.52 28.15 -0.98
CA ALA A 172 6.12 27.78 -1.07
C ALA A 172 5.21 28.66 -0.17
N LYS A 173 5.70 29.13 1.00
CA LYS A 173 4.98 30.09 1.84
C LYS A 173 4.80 31.45 1.16
N LEU A 174 5.68 31.79 0.22
CA LEU A 174 5.60 32.98 -0.60
C LEU A 174 4.81 32.78 -1.91
N GLY A 175 4.12 31.66 -2.04
CA GLY A 175 3.36 31.31 -3.25
C GLY A 175 4.20 30.75 -4.40
N ILE A 176 5.50 30.51 -4.19
CA ILE A 176 6.42 30.00 -5.21
C ILE A 176 6.68 28.51 -4.97
N ASN A 177 5.90 27.65 -5.61
CA ASN A 177 5.99 26.19 -5.44
C ASN A 177 6.17 25.44 -6.78
N PRO A 178 7.33 25.58 -7.46
CA PRO A 178 7.52 24.99 -8.78
C PRO A 178 7.54 23.44 -8.76
N THR A 179 7.85 22.84 -7.62
CA THR A 179 7.84 21.38 -7.44
C THR A 179 6.46 20.82 -7.17
N ARG A 180 5.50 21.68 -6.79
CA ARG A 180 4.15 21.34 -6.37
C ARG A 180 4.08 20.21 -5.34
N HIS A 181 5.05 20.22 -4.40
CA HIS A 181 4.95 19.43 -3.18
C HIS A 181 3.97 20.04 -2.19
N GLY A 182 3.33 19.16 -1.40
CA GLY A 182 2.62 19.58 -0.20
C GLY A 182 3.57 19.80 0.97
N TRP A 183 3.27 20.77 1.82
CA TRP A 183 4.16 21.16 2.92
C TRP A 183 3.50 21.09 4.30
N ASN A 184 2.17 21.01 4.36
CA ASN A 184 1.40 21.09 5.60
C ASN A 184 0.31 19.99 5.68
N GLY A 185 0.35 18.99 4.79
CA GLY A 185 -0.58 17.87 4.82
C GLY A 185 -0.34 16.92 5.99
N TRP A 186 -1.18 15.92 6.11
CA TRP A 186 -1.09 14.94 7.17
C TRP A 186 -0.10 13.81 6.86
N LEU A 187 0.10 13.50 5.56
CA LEU A 187 0.98 12.42 5.11
C LEU A 187 2.41 12.94 4.97
N GLN A 188 3.21 12.73 6.00
CA GLN A 188 4.62 13.08 5.95
C GLN A 188 5.37 12.11 5.04
N THR A 189 6.29 12.65 4.22
CA THR A 189 7.14 11.88 3.31
C THR A 189 8.61 12.15 3.61
N GLU A 190 9.41 11.08 3.75
CA GLU A 190 10.84 11.09 4.07
C GLU A 190 11.62 10.29 3.01
N LYS A 191 12.95 10.45 2.92
CA LYS A 191 13.77 9.62 2.02
C LYS A 191 14.00 8.24 2.58
N ALA A 192 13.92 7.22 1.71
CA ALA A 192 14.24 5.84 2.05
C ALA A 192 15.74 5.56 2.18
N ILE A 193 16.63 6.38 1.60
CA ILE A 193 18.06 6.10 1.53
C ILE A 193 18.71 6.40 2.87
N PRO A 194 19.19 5.40 3.62
CA PRO A 194 19.99 5.65 4.81
C PRO A 194 21.34 6.24 4.39
N GLU A 195 21.83 7.20 5.15
CA GLU A 195 23.15 7.83 4.90
C GLU A 195 24.26 6.78 4.86
N SER A 196 24.16 5.72 5.68
CA SER A 196 25.08 4.57 5.72
C SER A 196 25.18 3.81 4.38
N ALA A 197 24.13 3.79 3.57
CA ALA A 197 24.16 3.13 2.27
C ALA A 197 25.07 3.82 1.26
N LEU A 198 25.31 5.13 1.41
CA LEU A 198 26.25 5.88 0.60
C LEU A 198 27.72 5.62 0.99
N GLY A 199 27.96 5.13 2.20
CA GLY A 199 29.28 4.71 2.69
C GLY A 199 29.71 3.32 2.25
N ASP A 200 28.77 2.46 1.80
CA ASP A 200 29.09 1.13 1.24
C ASP A 200 29.59 1.26 -0.20
N GLU A 201 30.92 1.32 -0.37
CA GLU A 201 31.56 1.51 -1.68
C GLU A 201 31.21 0.41 -2.67
N THR A 202 31.07 -0.82 -2.20
CA THR A 202 30.70 -1.97 -3.03
C THR A 202 29.29 -1.82 -3.56
N LEU A 203 28.34 -1.43 -2.72
CA LEU A 203 26.97 -1.15 -3.10
C LEU A 203 26.90 0.00 -4.13
N VAL A 204 27.54 1.13 -3.84
CA VAL A 204 27.58 2.29 -4.75
C VAL A 204 28.15 1.92 -6.11
N LYS A 205 29.25 1.13 -6.16
CA LYS A 205 29.86 0.66 -7.41
C LYS A 205 28.95 -0.26 -8.21
N ILE A 206 28.25 -1.19 -7.55
CA ILE A 206 27.33 -2.11 -8.22
C ILE A 206 26.10 -1.35 -8.75
N LEU A 207 25.50 -0.48 -7.96
CA LEU A 207 24.38 0.36 -8.39
C LEU A 207 24.77 1.23 -9.58
N LYS A 208 25.93 1.90 -9.54
CA LYS A 208 26.44 2.70 -10.65
C LYS A 208 26.55 1.89 -11.93
N LYS A 209 27.15 0.70 -11.89
CA LYS A 209 27.27 -0.20 -13.06
C LYS A 209 25.91 -0.64 -13.58
N SER A 210 24.97 -0.99 -12.70
CA SER A 210 23.62 -1.41 -13.07
C SER A 210 22.85 -0.30 -13.76
N PHE A 211 22.92 0.93 -13.27
CA PHE A 211 22.28 2.08 -13.90
C PHE A 211 22.91 2.43 -15.25
N LEU A 212 24.24 2.37 -15.36
CA LEU A 212 24.91 2.56 -16.64
C LEU A 212 24.43 1.55 -17.70
N ALA A 213 24.32 0.28 -17.30
CA ALA A 213 23.80 -0.75 -18.21
C ALA A 213 22.31 -0.50 -18.56
N ALA A 214 21.47 -0.15 -17.56
CA ALA A 214 20.05 0.05 -17.76
C ALA A 214 19.69 1.24 -18.66
N PHE A 215 20.56 2.25 -18.74
CA PHE A 215 20.33 3.47 -19.53
C PHE A 215 21.21 3.56 -20.80
N LYS A 216 22.08 2.57 -21.05
CA LYS A 216 22.96 2.55 -22.23
C LYS A 216 22.18 2.67 -23.54
N ASP A 217 21.06 1.96 -23.63
CA ASP A 217 20.24 1.91 -24.84
C ASP A 217 19.37 3.17 -25.04
N VAL A 218 19.31 4.05 -24.03
CA VAL A 218 18.44 5.24 -24.02
C VAL A 218 19.23 6.53 -24.23
N GLY A 219 20.57 6.43 -24.42
CA GLY A 219 21.43 7.56 -24.77
C GLY A 219 21.60 8.63 -23.70
N GLU A 220 21.41 8.26 -22.41
CA GLU A 220 21.47 9.23 -21.32
C GLU A 220 22.89 9.46 -20.77
N PRO A 221 23.35 10.70 -20.68
CA PRO A 221 24.70 11.00 -20.19
C PRO A 221 24.82 10.81 -18.67
N LEU A 222 26.01 10.36 -18.25
CA LEU A 222 26.43 10.18 -16.86
C LEU A 222 26.30 11.44 -15.98
N SER A 223 26.30 12.64 -16.58
CA SER A 223 26.10 13.92 -15.87
C SER A 223 24.81 13.99 -15.05
N ARG A 224 23.85 13.10 -15.28
CA ARG A 224 22.61 13.04 -14.51
C ARG A 224 22.73 12.30 -13.16
N ILE A 225 23.83 11.57 -12.91
CA ILE A 225 24.12 11.04 -11.57
C ILE A 225 24.46 12.20 -10.62
N GLU A 226 25.22 13.19 -11.10
CA GLU A 226 25.49 14.41 -10.34
C GLU A 226 24.21 15.22 -10.06
N TRP A 227 23.24 15.21 -10.97
CA TRP A 227 21.93 15.81 -10.77
C TRP A 227 21.09 15.10 -9.70
N PHE A 228 21.24 13.79 -9.56
CA PHE A 228 20.62 13.01 -8.50
C PHE A 228 21.11 13.48 -7.12
N LEU A 229 22.43 13.65 -6.97
CA LEU A 229 23.04 14.15 -5.74
C LEU A 229 22.59 15.58 -5.40
N GLN A 230 22.22 16.37 -6.39
CA GLN A 230 21.69 17.73 -6.23
C GLN A 230 20.18 17.79 -5.92
N GLY A 231 19.54 16.66 -5.60
CA GLY A 231 18.12 16.61 -5.22
C GLY A 231 17.13 16.51 -6.38
N GLN A 232 17.58 16.25 -7.61
CA GLN A 232 16.72 16.06 -8.78
C GLN A 232 16.22 14.61 -8.95
N GLY A 233 16.57 13.71 -8.06
CA GLY A 233 16.10 12.33 -8.04
C GLY A 233 14.70 12.12 -7.47
N ASP A 234 13.93 13.18 -7.25
CA ASP A 234 12.60 13.14 -6.68
C ASP A 234 11.55 12.70 -7.72
N PRO A 235 10.91 11.52 -7.56
CA PRO A 235 9.90 11.08 -8.51
C PRO A 235 8.62 11.94 -8.48
N ASN A 236 8.41 12.69 -7.39
CA ASN A 236 7.21 13.49 -7.17
C ASN A 236 7.38 14.97 -7.57
N ASP A 237 8.56 15.38 -8.03
CA ASP A 237 8.77 16.75 -8.51
C ASP A 237 7.93 17.01 -9.77
N TRP A 238 6.96 17.91 -9.68
CA TRP A 238 6.05 18.24 -10.75
C TRP A 238 6.72 18.58 -12.08
N ARG A 239 7.89 19.24 -12.01
CA ARG A 239 8.66 19.61 -13.21
C ARG A 239 9.15 18.39 -13.97
N LEU A 240 9.49 17.30 -13.25
CA LEU A 240 9.90 16.02 -13.84
C LEU A 240 8.69 15.22 -14.34
N VAL A 241 7.62 15.18 -13.55
CA VAL A 241 6.36 14.48 -13.91
C VAL A 241 5.79 15.07 -15.20
N ARG A 242 5.70 16.39 -15.33
CA ARG A 242 5.20 17.07 -16.54
C ARG A 242 6.02 16.81 -17.80
N LYS A 243 7.31 16.56 -17.63
CA LYS A 243 8.23 16.30 -18.77
C LYS A 243 8.34 14.82 -19.12
N ASN A 244 7.54 13.96 -18.50
CA ASN A 244 7.66 12.50 -18.64
C ASN A 244 9.11 12.04 -18.42
N ALA A 245 9.80 12.65 -17.44
CA ALA A 245 11.22 12.47 -17.24
C ALA A 245 11.51 11.06 -16.70
N PHE A 246 12.38 10.38 -17.40
CA PHE A 246 12.96 9.11 -16.97
C PHE A 246 14.32 9.33 -16.31
N GLY A 247 14.86 8.31 -15.64
CA GLY A 247 16.16 8.39 -14.97
C GLY A 247 16.15 7.82 -13.55
N ILE A 248 17.26 8.05 -12.84
CA ILE A 248 17.46 7.58 -11.46
C ILE A 248 16.59 8.39 -10.50
N ARG A 249 15.99 7.67 -9.54
CA ARG A 249 15.10 8.22 -8.50
C ARG A 249 15.45 7.63 -7.14
N TYR A 250 15.13 8.35 -6.08
CA TYR A 250 15.00 7.76 -4.76
C TYR A 250 13.53 7.42 -4.49
N ALA A 251 13.27 6.55 -3.51
CA ALA A 251 11.92 6.26 -3.08
C ALA A 251 11.56 7.15 -1.88
N PRO A 252 10.61 8.08 -1.99
CA PRO A 252 10.01 8.71 -0.83
C PRO A 252 9.15 7.67 -0.09
N LEU A 253 9.22 7.68 1.25
CA LEU A 253 8.39 6.82 2.10
C LEU A 253 7.41 7.67 2.91
N HIS A 254 6.19 7.18 3.09
CA HIS A 254 5.25 7.77 4.03
C HIS A 254 5.59 7.31 5.46
N THR A 255 6.52 8.02 6.06
CA THR A 255 7.01 7.84 7.43
C THR A 255 7.01 9.15 8.18
N CYS A 256 6.97 9.07 9.50
CA CYS A 256 7.14 10.19 10.42
C CYS A 256 8.19 9.81 11.45
N ASN A 257 9.28 10.56 11.51
CA ASN A 257 10.43 10.23 12.34
C ASN A 257 10.89 8.77 12.13
N HIS A 258 10.93 8.36 10.86
CA HIS A 258 11.32 7.04 10.41
C HIS A 258 10.51 5.87 11.02
N SER A 259 9.26 6.14 11.38
CA SER A 259 8.24 5.14 11.68
C SER A 259 7.12 5.22 10.67
N ARG A 260 6.43 4.11 10.40
CA ARG A 260 5.28 4.07 9.48
C ARG A 260 4.25 5.13 9.84
N LEU A 261 3.74 5.81 8.82
CA LEU A 261 2.63 6.75 8.93
C LEU A 261 1.57 6.37 7.90
N GLY A 262 0.39 6.00 8.35
CA GLY A 262 -0.71 5.60 7.48
C GLY A 262 -2.05 6.19 7.90
N THR A 263 -3.12 5.64 7.36
CA THR A 263 -4.48 6.09 7.70
C THR A 263 -4.87 5.71 9.12
N ARG A 264 -4.21 4.73 9.76
CA ARG A 264 -4.38 4.45 11.18
C ARG A 264 -4.06 5.68 12.02
N GLU A 265 -2.86 6.25 11.88
CA GLU A 265 -2.41 7.43 12.62
C GLU A 265 -3.31 8.63 12.31
N ARG A 266 -3.70 8.78 11.06
CA ARG A 266 -4.61 9.83 10.60
C ARG A 266 -5.97 9.76 11.30
N LEU A 267 -6.57 8.58 11.35
CA LEU A 267 -7.87 8.36 11.97
C LEU A 267 -7.82 8.59 13.48
N LEU A 268 -6.81 8.05 14.16
CA LEU A 268 -6.67 8.20 15.61
C LEU A 268 -6.39 9.66 16.01
N ASP A 269 -5.57 10.39 15.23
CA ASP A 269 -5.33 11.83 15.47
C ASP A 269 -6.61 12.64 15.32
N VAL A 270 -7.40 12.37 14.28
CA VAL A 270 -8.68 13.08 14.05
C VAL A 270 -9.72 12.68 15.09
N GLN A 271 -9.81 11.40 15.45
CA GLN A 271 -10.73 10.96 16.51
C GLN A 271 -10.42 11.64 17.85
N LYS A 272 -9.13 11.77 18.18
CA LYS A 272 -8.70 12.49 19.39
C LYS A 272 -9.08 13.97 19.36
N LYS A 273 -8.95 14.62 18.20
CA LYS A 273 -9.28 16.05 18.03
C LYS A 273 -10.79 16.32 17.95
N TYR A 274 -11.53 15.36 17.39
CA TYR A 274 -12.96 15.48 17.11
C TYR A 274 -13.74 14.24 17.63
N PRO A 275 -13.72 13.95 18.94
CA PRO A 275 -14.24 12.68 19.49
C PRO A 275 -15.74 12.48 19.25
N HIS A 276 -16.52 13.56 19.07
CA HIS A 276 -17.95 13.48 18.78
C HIS A 276 -18.27 13.43 17.27
N LYS A 277 -17.25 13.48 16.41
CA LYS A 277 -17.40 13.51 14.96
C LYS A 277 -16.92 12.24 14.28
N LEU A 278 -15.96 11.55 14.84
CA LEU A 278 -15.41 10.32 14.30
C LEU A 278 -15.50 9.18 15.32
N ALA A 279 -16.27 8.17 15.00
CA ALA A 279 -16.28 6.89 15.69
C ALA A 279 -15.61 5.83 14.82
N ILE A 280 -14.82 4.95 15.44
CA ILE A 280 -14.16 3.82 14.77
C ILE A 280 -14.60 2.55 15.51
N GLU A 281 -15.28 1.67 14.80
CA GLU A 281 -15.70 0.36 15.28
C GLU A 281 -14.79 -0.70 14.67
N LEU A 282 -13.88 -1.26 15.48
CA LEU A 282 -12.97 -2.35 15.08
C LEU A 282 -13.65 -3.72 15.21
N ASN A 283 -13.09 -4.73 14.59
CA ASN A 283 -13.64 -6.09 14.58
C ASN A 283 -15.12 -6.08 14.17
N ALA A 284 -15.44 -5.28 13.14
CA ALA A 284 -16.77 -5.01 12.63
C ALA A 284 -16.83 -5.42 11.15
N LEU A 285 -17.14 -6.68 10.89
CA LEU A 285 -17.22 -7.24 9.54
C LEU A 285 -18.55 -6.86 8.89
N ALA A 286 -18.53 -5.91 7.94
CA ALA A 286 -19.72 -5.55 7.19
C ALA A 286 -20.19 -6.73 6.32
N THR A 287 -21.50 -7.05 6.40
CA THR A 287 -22.12 -8.19 5.72
C THR A 287 -23.09 -7.76 4.64
N ARG A 288 -23.73 -6.61 4.80
CA ARG A 288 -24.71 -6.13 3.83
C ARG A 288 -24.96 -4.63 3.97
N VAL A 289 -25.16 -3.95 2.84
CA VAL A 289 -25.72 -2.59 2.79
C VAL A 289 -27.23 -2.66 2.97
N LEU A 290 -27.77 -1.88 3.88
CA LEU A 290 -29.20 -1.76 4.11
C LEU A 290 -29.77 -0.71 3.14
N VAL A 291 -30.76 -1.11 2.38
CA VAL A 291 -31.38 -0.31 1.33
C VAL A 291 -32.90 -0.22 1.60
N ASP A 292 -33.46 0.96 1.51
CA ASP A 292 -34.90 1.18 1.68
C ASP A 292 -35.72 0.79 0.43
N THR A 293 -37.04 0.99 0.50
CA THR A 293 -37.97 0.73 -0.61
C THR A 293 -37.78 1.63 -1.83
N HIS A 294 -37.09 2.77 -1.65
CA HIS A 294 -36.73 3.73 -2.70
C HIS A 294 -35.31 3.51 -3.27
N GLN A 295 -34.69 2.37 -2.98
CA GLN A 295 -33.35 2.02 -3.42
C GLN A 295 -32.25 2.96 -2.84
N ARG A 296 -32.51 3.61 -1.71
CA ARG A 296 -31.51 4.42 -1.01
C ARG A 296 -30.75 3.60 0.02
N ALA A 297 -29.42 3.72 0.05
CA ALA A 297 -28.61 3.16 1.12
C ALA A 297 -28.85 3.92 2.43
N ILE A 298 -29.30 3.19 3.45
CA ILE A 298 -29.71 3.76 4.75
C ILE A 298 -28.89 3.26 5.92
N GLY A 299 -27.92 2.36 5.67
CA GLY A 299 -27.08 1.81 6.72
C GLY A 299 -26.30 0.59 6.30
N VAL A 300 -25.65 -0.05 7.28
CA VAL A 300 -24.86 -1.27 7.10
C VAL A 300 -25.21 -2.26 8.20
N GLU A 301 -25.41 -3.52 7.82
CA GLU A 301 -25.41 -4.68 8.71
C GLU A 301 -23.97 -5.19 8.83
N TYR A 302 -23.55 -5.51 10.05
CA TYR A 302 -22.21 -6.03 10.31
C TYR A 302 -22.21 -7.04 11.47
N LEU A 303 -21.18 -7.87 11.51
CA LEU A 303 -20.91 -8.79 12.60
C LEU A 303 -19.78 -8.23 13.47
N LYS A 304 -20.01 -8.11 14.76
CA LYS A 304 -19.01 -7.74 15.74
C LYS A 304 -18.33 -8.99 16.28
N GLY A 305 -17.01 -9.05 16.16
CA GLY A 305 -16.19 -10.16 16.64
C GLY A 305 -14.84 -10.20 15.94
N GLU A 306 -13.87 -10.77 16.62
CA GLU A 306 -12.51 -10.89 16.10
C GLU A 306 -12.39 -12.02 15.09
N ARG A 307 -11.62 -11.81 14.02
CA ARG A 307 -11.25 -12.82 13.02
C ARG A 307 -12.43 -13.52 12.36
N LEU A 308 -13.54 -12.83 12.19
CA LEU A 308 -14.75 -13.41 11.58
C LEU A 308 -14.62 -13.62 10.07
N TYR A 309 -13.73 -12.89 9.41
CA TYR A 309 -13.58 -13.01 7.95
C TYR A 309 -12.81 -14.26 7.57
N GLN A 310 -13.37 -15.03 6.63
CA GLN A 310 -12.84 -16.37 6.25
C GLN A 310 -11.48 -16.33 5.53
N ALA A 311 -11.06 -15.16 5.00
CA ALA A 311 -9.72 -14.98 4.46
C ALA A 311 -8.64 -14.78 5.55
N HIS A 312 -9.02 -14.68 6.82
CA HIS A 312 -8.05 -14.72 7.91
C HIS A 312 -7.40 -16.09 7.97
N ARG A 313 -6.09 -16.15 8.25
CA ARG A 313 -5.34 -17.42 8.35
C ARG A 313 -5.98 -18.39 9.35
N ASN A 314 -6.38 -17.89 10.51
CA ASN A 314 -7.13 -18.62 11.56
C ASN A 314 -8.47 -17.93 11.83
N PRO A 315 -9.49 -18.13 10.96
CA PRO A 315 -10.79 -17.49 11.15
C PRO A 315 -11.48 -18.05 12.39
N ASN A 316 -12.15 -17.16 13.13
CA ASN A 316 -13.02 -17.56 14.22
C ASN A 316 -14.25 -18.29 13.66
N GLN A 317 -14.59 -19.43 14.28
CA GLN A 317 -15.76 -20.23 13.87
C GLN A 317 -17.07 -19.74 14.54
N GLY A 318 -17.00 -18.76 15.44
CA GLY A 318 -18.18 -18.16 16.06
C GLY A 318 -18.98 -17.29 15.07
N ALA A 319 -20.28 -17.15 15.33
CA ALA A 319 -21.18 -16.39 14.44
C ALA A 319 -20.97 -14.87 14.48
N GLY A 320 -20.27 -14.35 15.51
CA GLY A 320 -20.22 -12.91 15.77
C GLY A 320 -21.57 -12.37 16.30
N GLU A 321 -21.55 -11.15 16.80
CA GLU A 321 -22.77 -10.45 17.23
C GLU A 321 -23.30 -9.59 16.08
N LYS A 322 -24.52 -9.87 15.62
CA LYS A 322 -25.17 -9.12 14.54
C LYS A 322 -25.56 -7.72 15.03
N ARG A 323 -25.13 -6.69 14.30
CA ARG A 323 -25.43 -5.28 14.57
C ARG A 323 -25.80 -4.53 13.29
N GLU A 324 -26.46 -3.40 13.48
CA GLU A 324 -26.77 -2.45 12.41
C GLU A 324 -26.33 -1.04 12.77
N ALA A 325 -25.86 -0.30 11.80
CA ALA A 325 -25.62 1.13 11.88
C ALA A 325 -26.42 1.86 10.81
N ARG A 326 -26.98 3.04 11.16
CA ARG A 326 -27.79 3.86 10.24
C ARG A 326 -27.07 5.12 9.81
N ALA A 327 -27.19 5.46 8.52
CA ALA A 327 -26.63 6.67 7.92
C ALA A 327 -27.76 7.56 7.39
N SER A 328 -27.71 8.87 7.70
CA SER A 328 -28.69 9.82 7.20
C SER A 328 -28.32 10.42 5.84
N ARG A 329 -27.05 10.31 5.42
CA ARG A 329 -26.58 10.84 4.13
C ARG A 329 -26.07 9.73 3.20
N GLU A 330 -24.95 9.07 3.55
CA GLU A 330 -24.33 8.12 2.63
C GLU A 330 -23.69 6.93 3.36
N VAL A 331 -23.68 5.78 2.67
CA VAL A 331 -22.86 4.62 2.96
C VAL A 331 -21.76 4.55 1.91
N ILE A 332 -20.50 4.52 2.35
CA ILE A 332 -19.31 4.56 1.49
C ILE A 332 -18.55 3.25 1.65
N LEU A 333 -18.41 2.50 0.55
CA LEU A 333 -17.71 1.22 0.53
C LEU A 333 -16.25 1.43 0.12
N SER A 334 -15.35 1.17 1.04
CA SER A 334 -13.89 1.31 0.90
C SER A 334 -13.15 0.08 1.42
N GLY A 335 -13.76 -1.11 1.27
CA GLY A 335 -13.22 -2.40 1.74
C GLY A 335 -12.02 -2.93 0.93
N GLY A 336 -11.59 -2.21 -0.11
CA GLY A 336 -10.52 -2.61 -1.02
C GLY A 336 -11.02 -3.38 -2.25
N ALA A 337 -10.09 -3.70 -3.16
CA ALA A 337 -10.40 -4.24 -4.48
C ALA A 337 -11.17 -5.56 -4.46
N PHE A 338 -10.98 -6.39 -3.44
CA PHE A 338 -11.69 -7.67 -3.27
C PHE A 338 -12.99 -7.51 -2.49
N ASN A 339 -12.94 -6.82 -1.35
CA ASN A 339 -14.08 -6.80 -0.41
C ASN A 339 -15.20 -5.83 -0.82
N THR A 340 -14.86 -4.73 -1.50
CA THR A 340 -15.91 -3.79 -1.98
C THR A 340 -16.84 -4.45 -2.98
N PRO A 341 -16.38 -5.12 -4.08
CA PRO A 341 -17.29 -5.84 -4.96
C PRO A 341 -17.99 -7.01 -4.27
N GLN A 342 -17.33 -7.73 -3.36
CA GLN A 342 -17.97 -8.78 -2.58
C GLN A 342 -19.15 -8.24 -1.77
N LEU A 343 -18.98 -7.12 -1.06
CA LEU A 343 -20.03 -6.51 -0.24
C LEU A 343 -21.20 -5.98 -1.11
N LEU A 344 -20.88 -5.44 -2.30
CA LEU A 344 -21.92 -5.08 -3.26
C LEU A 344 -22.75 -6.29 -3.68
N MET A 345 -22.08 -7.40 -4.06
CA MET A 345 -22.78 -8.65 -4.44
C MET A 345 -23.60 -9.23 -3.29
N LEU A 346 -23.05 -9.26 -2.06
CA LEU A 346 -23.81 -9.67 -0.86
C LEU A 346 -25.03 -8.78 -0.58
N SER A 347 -25.03 -7.55 -1.10
CA SER A 347 -26.13 -6.60 -1.00
C SER A 347 -27.11 -6.68 -2.18
N GLY A 348 -26.91 -7.62 -3.12
CA GLY A 348 -27.75 -7.84 -4.29
C GLY A 348 -27.41 -6.92 -5.48
N ILE A 349 -26.20 -6.33 -5.50
CA ILE A 349 -25.72 -5.43 -6.56
C ILE A 349 -24.53 -6.09 -7.26
N GLY A 350 -24.73 -6.58 -8.49
CA GLY A 350 -23.68 -7.29 -9.23
C GLY A 350 -24.25 -8.08 -10.41
N PRO A 351 -23.42 -8.92 -11.07
CA PRO A 351 -23.87 -9.73 -12.19
C PRO A 351 -24.99 -10.69 -11.77
N SER A 352 -26.14 -10.60 -12.42
CA SER A 352 -27.34 -11.38 -12.06
C SER A 352 -27.10 -12.90 -12.06
N ALA A 353 -26.32 -13.39 -13.02
CA ALA A 353 -25.97 -14.81 -13.10
C ALA A 353 -25.11 -15.26 -11.89
N GLU A 354 -24.19 -14.43 -11.42
CA GLU A 354 -23.36 -14.72 -10.25
C GLU A 354 -24.18 -14.69 -8.97
N LEU A 355 -25.01 -13.67 -8.79
CA LEU A 355 -25.91 -13.55 -7.64
C LEU A 355 -26.85 -14.75 -7.56
N GLY A 356 -27.42 -15.17 -8.72
CA GLY A 356 -28.31 -16.33 -8.81
C GLY A 356 -27.64 -17.65 -8.41
N ARG A 357 -26.37 -17.87 -8.76
CA ARG A 357 -25.60 -19.05 -8.33
C ARG A 357 -25.48 -19.17 -6.81
N HIS A 358 -25.50 -18.05 -6.11
CA HIS A 358 -25.40 -17.99 -4.64
C HIS A 358 -26.74 -17.79 -3.94
N GLY A 359 -27.88 -17.81 -4.68
CA GLY A 359 -29.19 -17.59 -4.11
C GLY A 359 -29.41 -16.18 -3.56
N ILE A 360 -28.65 -15.20 -4.03
CA ILE A 360 -28.76 -13.80 -3.60
C ILE A 360 -29.77 -13.09 -4.49
N PRO A 361 -30.85 -12.50 -3.92
CA PRO A 361 -31.82 -11.75 -4.69
C PRO A 361 -31.19 -10.53 -5.41
N VAL A 362 -31.40 -10.43 -6.72
CA VAL A 362 -30.89 -9.33 -7.53
C VAL A 362 -31.67 -8.05 -7.22
N ARG A 363 -31.00 -7.03 -6.75
CA ARG A 363 -31.53 -5.67 -6.61
C ARG A 363 -31.18 -4.80 -7.83
N VAL A 364 -29.89 -4.87 -8.23
CA VAL A 364 -29.38 -4.15 -9.39
C VAL A 364 -28.48 -5.11 -10.16
N ASP A 365 -28.81 -5.39 -11.40
CA ASP A 365 -27.94 -6.12 -12.31
C ASP A 365 -26.82 -5.19 -12.80
N LEU A 366 -25.61 -5.40 -12.29
CA LEU A 366 -24.44 -4.55 -12.58
C LEU A 366 -23.25 -5.45 -12.94
N PRO A 367 -23.13 -5.83 -14.23
CA PRO A 367 -22.16 -6.85 -14.66
C PRO A 367 -20.69 -6.46 -14.48
N GLY A 368 -20.38 -5.17 -14.32
CA GLY A 368 -19.03 -4.69 -14.05
C GLY A 368 -18.51 -4.95 -12.63
N VAL A 369 -19.37 -5.28 -11.67
CA VAL A 369 -18.95 -5.54 -10.28
C VAL A 369 -18.16 -6.86 -10.19
N GLY A 370 -16.94 -6.77 -9.67
CA GLY A 370 -16.05 -7.92 -9.49
C GLY A 370 -15.33 -8.38 -10.76
N THR A 371 -15.44 -7.64 -11.86
CA THR A 371 -14.74 -7.92 -13.12
C THR A 371 -13.59 -6.95 -13.34
N ASN A 372 -12.73 -7.26 -14.33
CA ASN A 372 -11.64 -6.40 -14.79
C ASN A 372 -10.68 -5.96 -13.66
N LEU A 373 -10.35 -6.89 -12.75
CA LEU A 373 -9.33 -6.64 -11.72
C LEU A 373 -7.98 -6.42 -12.41
N GLN A 374 -7.44 -5.22 -12.24
CA GLN A 374 -6.14 -4.82 -12.78
C GLN A 374 -5.11 -4.76 -11.65
N ASP A 375 -3.88 -5.20 -11.96
CA ASP A 375 -2.77 -5.09 -11.04
C ASP A 375 -1.51 -4.62 -11.78
N ARG A 376 -0.50 -4.19 -11.03
CA ARG A 376 0.83 -3.86 -11.54
C ARG A 376 1.74 -5.04 -11.30
N TYR A 377 2.08 -5.75 -12.36
CA TYR A 377 2.96 -6.90 -12.24
C TYR A 377 4.37 -6.49 -11.85
N GLU A 378 4.91 -7.19 -10.87
CA GLU A 378 6.27 -7.03 -10.39
C GLU A 378 7.05 -8.32 -10.61
N VAL A 379 8.25 -8.17 -11.18
CA VAL A 379 9.20 -9.27 -11.39
C VAL A 379 10.48 -8.96 -10.63
N GLY A 380 10.88 -9.86 -9.75
CA GLY A 380 12.15 -9.79 -9.01
C GLY A 380 13.28 -10.47 -9.78
N VAL A 381 14.29 -9.70 -10.21
CA VAL A 381 15.55 -10.24 -10.74
C VAL A 381 16.53 -10.37 -9.59
N VAL A 382 16.62 -11.59 -9.04
CA VAL A 382 17.35 -11.89 -7.81
C VAL A 382 18.80 -12.23 -8.12
N ASN A 383 19.74 -11.50 -7.51
CA ASN A 383 21.17 -11.73 -7.63
C ASN A 383 21.76 -12.06 -6.27
N ARG A 384 22.45 -13.20 -6.16
CA ARG A 384 23.27 -13.55 -5.00
C ARG A 384 24.67 -12.98 -5.18
N MET A 385 25.17 -12.28 -4.17
CA MET A 385 26.54 -11.77 -4.14
C MET A 385 27.53 -12.83 -3.66
N ASN A 386 28.80 -12.67 -3.98
CA ASN A 386 29.89 -13.56 -3.61
C ASN A 386 30.59 -13.17 -2.29
N PHE A 387 29.85 -12.51 -1.41
CA PHE A 387 30.26 -12.15 -0.05
C PHE A 387 29.13 -12.51 0.92
N ASP A 388 29.39 -12.48 2.24
CA ASP A 388 28.44 -12.96 3.24
C ASP A 388 27.31 -11.97 3.52
N HIS A 389 27.58 -10.67 3.51
CA HIS A 389 26.59 -9.62 3.74
C HIS A 389 27.04 -8.29 3.12
N TRP A 390 26.07 -7.44 2.83
CA TRP A 390 26.32 -6.04 2.53
C TRP A 390 26.85 -5.33 3.78
N GLU A 391 27.83 -4.45 3.64
CA GLU A 391 28.41 -3.71 4.78
C GLU A 391 27.33 -2.91 5.52
N VAL A 392 26.42 -2.26 4.79
CA VAL A 392 25.31 -1.51 5.34
C VAL A 392 24.31 -2.38 6.15
N LEU A 393 24.31 -3.69 5.94
CA LEU A 393 23.48 -4.67 6.68
C LEU A 393 24.25 -5.42 7.78
N ALA A 394 25.48 -5.03 8.07
CA ALA A 394 26.29 -5.71 9.08
C ALA A 394 25.56 -5.77 10.43
N GLY A 395 25.46 -6.98 10.99
CA GLY A 395 24.80 -7.24 12.26
C GLY A 395 23.26 -7.22 12.23
N ALA A 396 22.62 -6.98 11.09
CA ALA A 396 21.17 -7.04 10.97
C ALA A 396 20.64 -8.47 11.14
N LYS A 397 19.68 -8.64 12.03
CA LYS A 397 18.95 -9.91 12.25
C LYS A 397 17.43 -9.71 12.02
N TYR A 398 17.00 -8.50 11.69
CA TYR A 398 15.61 -8.09 11.56
C TYR A 398 14.80 -8.45 12.82
N ALA A 399 15.41 -8.29 13.98
CA ALA A 399 14.83 -8.62 15.27
C ALA A 399 15.18 -7.57 16.33
N LYS A 400 14.32 -7.47 17.35
CA LYS A 400 14.55 -6.60 18.49
C LYS A 400 15.88 -6.93 19.17
N GLY A 401 16.67 -5.87 19.47
CA GLY A 401 17.94 -5.97 20.16
C GLY A 401 19.15 -6.18 19.26
N ASP A 402 19.01 -6.34 17.94
CA ASP A 402 20.16 -6.29 17.04
C ASP A 402 20.73 -4.86 16.90
N PRO A 403 21.99 -4.70 16.44
CA PRO A 403 22.62 -3.37 16.35
C PRO A 403 21.84 -2.36 15.49
N GLN A 404 21.22 -2.81 14.39
CA GLN A 404 20.46 -1.95 13.49
C GLN A 404 19.12 -1.53 14.11
N PHE A 405 18.50 -2.43 14.89
CA PHE A 405 17.33 -2.13 15.67
C PHE A 405 17.62 -1.08 16.75
N GLN A 406 18.75 -1.25 17.49
CA GLN A 406 19.16 -0.32 18.54
C GLN A 406 19.45 1.08 17.97
N GLU A 407 20.06 1.16 16.79
CA GLU A 407 20.31 2.43 16.11
C GLU A 407 19.01 3.13 15.70
N TRP A 408 18.04 2.38 15.16
CA TRP A 408 16.72 2.90 14.86
C TRP A 408 15.97 3.35 16.11
N GLU A 409 15.96 2.52 17.15
CA GLU A 409 15.24 2.79 18.40
C GLU A 409 15.76 4.04 19.11
N SER A 410 17.08 4.16 19.25
CA SER A 410 17.72 5.21 20.05
C SER A 410 17.96 6.52 19.28
N ARG A 411 18.20 6.44 17.96
CA ARG A 411 18.66 7.59 17.15
C ARG A 411 17.80 7.86 15.92
N ARG A 412 16.86 6.99 15.59
CA ARG A 412 16.08 7.04 14.34
C ARG A 412 16.98 7.16 13.11
N LYS A 413 18.05 6.36 13.06
CA LYS A 413 19.05 6.29 11.99
C LYS A 413 19.26 4.85 11.54
N GLY A 414 20.18 4.66 10.59
CA GLY A 414 20.57 3.36 10.09
C GLY A 414 19.63 2.78 9.05
N VAL A 415 19.90 1.54 8.65
CA VAL A 415 19.16 0.89 7.53
C VAL A 415 17.70 0.59 7.87
N TYR A 416 17.34 0.48 9.15
CA TYR A 416 15.96 0.22 9.57
C TYR A 416 15.02 1.41 9.37
N THR A 417 15.54 2.60 9.09
CA THR A 417 14.75 3.77 8.65
C THR A 417 14.22 3.63 7.22
N SER A 418 14.75 2.69 6.45
CA SER A 418 14.42 2.41 5.05
C SER A 418 13.54 1.15 4.96
N ASN A 419 12.84 1.01 3.85
CA ASN A 419 12.10 -0.21 3.51
C ASN A 419 12.97 -1.25 2.76
N GLY A 420 14.31 -1.10 2.78
CA GLY A 420 15.24 -1.93 2.04
C GLY A 420 15.49 -1.49 0.60
N ALA A 421 14.67 -0.61 0.03
CA ALA A 421 14.91 -0.05 -1.30
C ALA A 421 15.99 1.04 -1.22
N VAL A 422 17.04 0.93 -2.02
CA VAL A 422 18.18 1.87 -2.01
C VAL A 422 18.03 2.95 -3.08
N LEU A 423 17.71 2.56 -4.30
CA LEU A 423 17.52 3.46 -5.43
C LEU A 423 16.46 2.91 -6.35
N ALA A 424 15.84 3.81 -7.13
CA ALA A 424 14.88 3.45 -8.16
C ALA A 424 15.27 4.02 -9.53
N ALA A 425 14.64 3.51 -10.58
CA ALA A 425 14.71 4.03 -11.93
C ALA A 425 13.31 4.08 -12.53
N ILE A 426 12.99 5.21 -13.13
CA ILE A 426 11.84 5.33 -14.03
C ILE A 426 12.37 5.25 -15.44
N LYS A 427 11.88 4.31 -16.26
CA LYS A 427 12.36 4.15 -17.64
C LYS A 427 11.26 3.69 -18.59
N ARG A 428 11.53 3.80 -19.87
CA ARG A 428 10.73 3.16 -20.93
C ARG A 428 11.22 1.74 -21.14
N SER A 429 10.30 0.80 -21.35
CA SER A 429 10.67 -0.58 -21.71
C SER A 429 11.27 -0.67 -23.12
N LEU A 430 10.80 0.19 -24.01
CA LEU A 430 11.25 0.31 -25.39
C LEU A 430 11.46 1.80 -25.72
N PRO A 431 12.45 2.15 -26.56
CA PRO A 431 12.75 3.55 -26.91
C PRO A 431 11.57 4.31 -27.54
N GLU A 432 10.75 3.61 -28.34
CA GLU A 432 9.60 4.17 -29.05
C GLU A 432 8.38 4.43 -28.17
N ARG A 433 8.37 3.96 -26.93
CA ARG A 433 7.27 4.24 -26.02
C ARG A 433 7.16 5.74 -25.71
N PRO A 434 5.99 6.36 -25.84
CA PRO A 434 5.82 7.80 -25.59
C PRO A 434 6.04 8.16 -24.13
N LEU A 435 5.72 7.25 -23.20
CA LEU A 435 5.76 7.46 -21.77
C LEU A 435 6.62 6.40 -21.06
N PRO A 436 7.22 6.75 -19.90
CA PRO A 436 7.80 5.74 -19.02
C PRO A 436 6.74 4.73 -18.59
N ASP A 437 7.08 3.46 -18.67
CA ASP A 437 6.18 2.34 -18.35
C ASP A 437 6.81 1.31 -17.39
N LEU A 438 8.02 1.58 -16.91
CA LEU A 438 8.68 0.79 -15.90
C LEU A 438 9.10 1.65 -14.71
N PHE A 439 8.78 1.15 -13.51
CA PHE A 439 9.35 1.59 -12.25
C PHE A 439 10.19 0.44 -11.69
N CYS A 440 11.50 0.63 -11.63
CA CYS A 440 12.45 -0.37 -11.16
C CYS A 440 13.11 0.12 -9.89
N PHE A 441 13.25 -0.73 -8.87
CA PHE A 441 14.01 -0.36 -7.67
C PHE A 441 14.93 -1.49 -7.20
N ALA A 442 16.05 -1.11 -6.61
CA ALA A 442 17.03 -2.04 -6.05
C ALA A 442 16.69 -2.29 -4.58
N LEU A 443 16.51 -3.57 -4.24
CA LEU A 443 16.19 -4.03 -2.89
C LEU A 443 17.34 -4.88 -2.35
N LEU A 444 17.86 -4.54 -1.16
CA LEU A 444 18.91 -5.30 -0.48
C LEU A 444 18.33 -6.52 0.24
N ALA A 445 17.71 -7.40 -0.51
CA ALA A 445 17.08 -8.61 0.00
C ALA A 445 16.90 -9.65 -1.12
N ARG A 446 16.64 -10.90 -0.74
CA ARG A 446 16.14 -11.92 -1.66
C ARG A 446 14.61 -11.80 -1.78
N PHE A 447 14.14 -11.28 -2.91
CA PHE A 447 12.71 -11.11 -3.14
C PHE A 447 12.28 -11.58 -4.55
N PRO A 448 11.93 -12.86 -4.71
CA PRO A 448 11.41 -13.38 -5.99
C PRO A 448 9.90 -13.16 -6.17
N GLY A 449 9.23 -12.49 -5.23
CA GLY A 449 7.79 -12.24 -5.17
C GLY A 449 7.14 -12.80 -3.91
N TYR A 450 5.82 -12.69 -3.81
CA TYR A 450 5.06 -13.16 -2.64
C TYR A 450 4.79 -14.66 -2.74
N PHE A 451 5.14 -15.38 -1.68
CA PHE A 451 4.81 -16.77 -1.42
C PHE A 451 4.85 -16.98 0.10
N PRO A 452 4.19 -18.01 0.65
CA PRO A 452 4.24 -18.26 2.10
C PRO A 452 5.66 -18.36 2.63
N THR A 453 5.95 -17.66 3.71
CA THR A 453 7.28 -17.57 4.37
C THR A 453 8.36 -16.79 3.61
N TYR A 454 7.98 -15.94 2.62
CA TYR A 454 8.96 -15.15 1.87
C TYR A 454 9.75 -14.17 2.76
N SER A 455 9.18 -13.73 3.89
CA SER A 455 9.86 -12.83 4.83
C SER A 455 11.13 -13.46 5.43
N ALA A 456 11.18 -14.78 5.57
CA ALA A 456 12.39 -15.48 6.02
C ALA A 456 13.55 -15.34 5.02
N ASP A 457 13.26 -15.15 3.74
CA ASP A 457 14.30 -14.93 2.72
C ASP A 457 14.90 -13.51 2.78
N ILE A 458 14.18 -12.55 3.34
CA ILE A 458 14.67 -11.17 3.55
C ILE A 458 15.89 -11.14 4.49
N ALA A 459 15.95 -12.06 5.45
CA ALA A 459 17.07 -12.15 6.39
C ALA A 459 18.40 -12.66 5.74
N LYS A 460 18.39 -13.00 4.44
CA LYS A 460 19.59 -13.35 3.68
C LYS A 460 20.31 -12.09 3.21
N LEU A 461 21.40 -11.72 3.87
CA LEU A 461 22.02 -10.39 3.78
C LEU A 461 22.91 -10.17 2.55
N ASN A 462 23.10 -11.17 1.69
CA ASN A 462 23.99 -11.13 0.53
C ASN A 462 23.25 -11.17 -0.81
N TYR A 463 22.08 -10.56 -0.87
CA TYR A 463 21.28 -10.50 -2.10
C TYR A 463 21.01 -9.06 -2.54
N LEU A 464 20.89 -8.89 -3.85
CA LEU A 464 20.36 -7.70 -4.50
C LEU A 464 19.26 -8.14 -5.44
N THR A 465 18.05 -7.67 -5.21
CA THR A 465 16.93 -7.88 -6.13
C THR A 465 16.61 -6.58 -6.85
N TRP A 466 16.56 -6.63 -8.19
CA TRP A 466 15.92 -5.60 -8.98
C TRP A 466 14.44 -5.94 -9.13
N CYS A 467 13.60 -5.17 -8.46
CA CYS A 467 12.16 -5.24 -8.61
C CYS A 467 11.74 -4.39 -9.79
N ILE A 468 11.11 -5.00 -10.78
CA ILE A 468 10.69 -4.36 -12.04
C ILE A 468 9.16 -4.35 -12.07
N LEU A 469 8.56 -3.18 -11.91
CA LEU A 469 7.11 -2.99 -11.97
C LEU A 469 6.72 -2.44 -13.34
N LYS A 470 5.75 -3.10 -13.98
CA LYS A 470 5.10 -2.64 -15.20
C LYS A 470 3.98 -1.66 -14.84
N ALA A 471 4.02 -0.44 -15.37
CA ALA A 471 3.07 0.61 -15.01
C ALA A 471 1.64 0.32 -15.49
N HIS A 472 1.50 -0.20 -16.70
CA HIS A 472 0.21 -0.50 -17.30
C HIS A 472 0.17 -1.97 -17.72
N THR A 473 -0.75 -2.70 -17.12
CA THR A 473 -1.05 -4.09 -17.47
C THR A 473 -2.49 -4.16 -17.97
N ASN A 474 -2.68 -4.69 -19.16
CA ASN A 474 -4.02 -5.05 -19.62
C ASN A 474 -4.21 -6.52 -19.31
N ASN A 475 -5.03 -6.82 -18.33
CA ASN A 475 -5.50 -8.19 -18.11
C ASN A 475 -6.66 -8.42 -19.08
N THR A 476 -6.50 -9.39 -19.96
CA THR A 476 -7.58 -9.90 -20.80
C THR A 476 -8.09 -11.20 -20.22
#